data_267cbe62b065748f2bda35cdf380c8bd
#
_entry.id   267cbe62b065748f2bda35cdf380c8bd
#
_cell.length_a   1.000
_cell.length_b   1.000
_cell.length_c   1.000
_cell.angle_alpha   90.00
_cell.angle_beta   90.00
_cell.angle_gamma   90.00
#
_symmetry.space_group_name_H-M   'P 1'
#
loop_
_entity.id
_entity.type
_entity.pdbx_description
1 polymer ?
#
loop_
_entity_poly.entity_id
_entity_poly.type
_entity_poly.pdbx_seq_one_letter_code
_entity_poly.pdbx_strand_id
1 'polypeptide(L)'
;MPTVQHSFDLLRQEMMTTVGSSMARLILAAVLGGLIGLERELKHRPAGLRTNMFICLGAAMFTLLSDALAVEHLGDHTRIAAQIIPGIGFIGAGSILRSRGDLITGITSAATIFVVASVGMAVGGGLYLTAIFATGLILICLFLLGRAEERFSLKLAVHTYEVTGKNPDEMTAEINRILESVHSMMQNVQFAVTRQHTRLQFDLEGTHKEQGTVLNGLRQSPVFESAIPLGPVQTE
;
A
#
# COMPACT_ATOMS: atom_id res chain seq x y z
N MET A 1 28.15 -54.90 8.84
CA MET A 1 28.27 -53.85 7.76
C MET A 1 26.85 -53.47 7.34
N PRO A 2 26.40 -52.26 7.47
CA PRO A 2 25.14 -51.87 6.86
C PRO A 2 25.28 -52.07 5.35
N THR A 3 24.32 -52.75 4.74
CA THR A 3 24.31 -53.02 3.31
C THR A 3 24.20 -51.67 2.58
N VAL A 4 24.86 -51.55 1.43
CA VAL A 4 24.84 -50.32 0.57
C VAL A 4 23.40 -49.86 0.32
N GLN A 5 22.46 -50.79 0.25
CA GLN A 5 21.02 -50.50 0.16
C GLN A 5 20.47 -49.71 1.37
N HIS A 6 20.84 -50.10 2.59
CA HIS A 6 20.39 -49.40 3.79
C HIS A 6 20.91 -47.95 3.86
N SER A 7 22.16 -47.71 3.41
CA SER A 7 22.71 -46.36 3.31
C SER A 7 22.02 -45.54 2.23
N PHE A 8 21.63 -46.17 1.12
CA PHE A 8 20.87 -45.52 0.05
C PHE A 8 19.45 -45.15 0.47
N ASP A 9 18.79 -46.04 1.24
CA ASP A 9 17.46 -45.79 1.75
C ASP A 9 17.44 -44.67 2.81
N LEU A 10 18.45 -44.58 3.67
CA LEU A 10 18.63 -43.48 4.64
C LEU A 10 18.85 -42.14 3.91
N LEU A 11 19.76 -42.08 2.94
CA LEU A 11 20.00 -40.86 2.17
C LEU A 11 18.74 -40.41 1.41
N ARG A 12 17.99 -41.36 0.84
CA ARG A 12 16.72 -41.07 0.18
C ARG A 12 15.68 -40.54 1.14
N GLN A 13 15.59 -41.09 2.34
CA GLN A 13 14.67 -40.66 3.37
C GLN A 13 15.02 -39.25 3.88
N GLU A 14 16.28 -38.95 4.16
CA GLU A 14 16.75 -37.62 4.52
C GLU A 14 16.49 -36.60 3.42
N MET A 15 16.76 -36.92 2.18
CA MET A 15 16.48 -36.06 1.04
C MET A 15 14.98 -35.76 0.91
N MET A 16 14.12 -36.77 1.05
CA MET A 16 12.67 -36.62 0.95
C MET A 16 12.10 -35.79 2.10
N THR A 17 12.60 -35.94 3.33
CA THR A 17 12.16 -35.13 4.48
C THR A 17 12.62 -33.68 4.36
N THR A 18 13.84 -33.44 3.92
CA THR A 18 14.39 -32.07 3.74
C THR A 18 13.66 -31.33 2.60
N VAL A 19 13.48 -31.96 1.46
CA VAL A 19 12.74 -31.38 0.32
C VAL A 19 11.28 -31.14 0.71
N GLY A 20 10.63 -32.12 1.36
CA GLY A 20 9.24 -31.99 1.81
C GLY A 20 9.05 -30.84 2.79
N SER A 21 9.97 -30.66 3.74
CA SER A 21 9.91 -29.55 4.70
C SER A 21 10.09 -28.18 4.02
N SER A 22 11.01 -28.09 3.05
CA SER A 22 11.22 -26.85 2.29
C SER A 22 10.01 -26.50 1.43
N MET A 23 9.40 -27.47 0.76
CA MET A 23 8.16 -27.24 -0.01
C MET A 23 7.01 -26.79 0.88
N ALA A 24 6.84 -27.39 2.05
CA ALA A 24 5.80 -27.00 3.00
C ALA A 24 6.00 -25.55 3.50
N ARG A 25 7.25 -25.13 3.76
CA ARG A 25 7.59 -23.74 4.11
C ARG A 25 7.22 -22.77 2.99
N LEU A 26 7.56 -23.08 1.75
CA LEU A 26 7.23 -22.21 0.61
C LEU A 26 5.71 -22.10 0.40
N ILE A 27 4.97 -23.19 0.54
CA ILE A 27 3.50 -23.16 0.47
C ILE A 27 2.93 -22.30 1.60
N LEU A 28 3.40 -22.49 2.83
CA LEU A 28 2.96 -21.70 3.98
C LEU A 28 3.25 -20.21 3.77
N ALA A 29 4.45 -19.86 3.29
CA ALA A 29 4.81 -18.47 2.98
C ALA A 29 3.88 -17.86 1.92
N ALA A 30 3.58 -18.61 0.85
CA ALA A 30 2.66 -18.17 -0.19
C ALA A 30 1.24 -17.96 0.38
N VAL A 31 0.76 -18.85 1.25
CA VAL A 31 -0.56 -18.71 1.90
C VAL A 31 -0.60 -17.49 2.82
N LEU A 32 0.39 -17.32 3.72
CA LEU A 32 0.39 -16.19 4.66
C LEU A 32 0.54 -14.84 3.93
N GLY A 33 1.46 -14.75 2.98
CA GLY A 33 1.59 -13.55 2.12
C GLY A 33 0.35 -13.30 1.27
N GLY A 34 -0.28 -14.37 0.78
CA GLY A 34 -1.53 -14.31 0.03
C GLY A 34 -2.71 -13.80 0.87
N LEU A 35 -2.83 -14.21 2.14
CA LEU A 35 -3.88 -13.72 3.05
C LEU A 35 -3.77 -12.21 3.28
N ILE A 36 -2.54 -11.70 3.52
CA ILE A 36 -2.31 -10.26 3.67
C ILE A 36 -2.62 -9.54 2.34
N GLY A 37 -2.13 -10.10 1.23
CA GLY A 37 -2.35 -9.54 -0.10
C GLY A 37 -3.81 -9.51 -0.52
N LEU A 38 -4.60 -10.50 -0.11
CA LEU A 38 -6.04 -10.57 -0.38
C LEU A 38 -6.79 -9.41 0.30
N GLU A 39 -6.47 -9.11 1.54
CA GLU A 39 -7.02 -7.94 2.25
C GLU A 39 -6.72 -6.64 1.49
N ARG A 40 -5.49 -6.51 0.98
CA ARG A 40 -5.05 -5.34 0.19
C ARG A 40 -5.80 -5.24 -1.15
N GLU A 41 -5.94 -6.36 -1.84
CA GLU A 41 -6.68 -6.45 -3.11
C GLU A 41 -8.16 -6.06 -2.95
N LEU A 42 -8.83 -6.63 -1.94
CA LEU A 42 -10.23 -6.35 -1.65
C LEU A 42 -10.48 -4.87 -1.30
N LYS A 43 -9.48 -4.18 -0.74
CA LYS A 43 -9.55 -2.74 -0.44
C LYS A 43 -8.99 -1.84 -1.55
N HIS A 44 -8.71 -2.40 -2.73
CA HIS A 44 -8.15 -1.65 -3.87
C HIS A 44 -6.90 -0.86 -3.49
N ARG A 45 -6.02 -1.46 -2.67
CA ARG A 45 -4.76 -0.85 -2.24
C ARG A 45 -3.61 -1.29 -3.13
N PRO A 46 -2.60 -0.45 -3.38
CA PRO A 46 -1.37 -0.86 -4.06
C PRO A 46 -0.74 -2.07 -3.37
N ALA A 47 0.02 -2.88 -4.13
CA ALA A 47 0.60 -4.14 -3.67
C ALA A 47 -0.46 -5.14 -3.16
N GLY A 48 -1.29 -5.65 -4.09
CA GLY A 48 -2.36 -6.61 -3.83
C GLY A 48 -1.87 -8.06 -3.63
N LEU A 49 -2.75 -9.01 -3.94
CA LEU A 49 -2.57 -10.45 -3.69
C LEU A 49 -1.26 -11.01 -4.24
N ARG A 50 -1.03 -10.84 -5.54
CA ARG A 50 0.16 -11.41 -6.22
C ARG A 50 1.45 -10.85 -5.66
N THR A 51 1.51 -9.54 -5.45
CA THR A 51 2.70 -8.85 -4.95
C THR A 51 3.10 -9.35 -3.58
N ASN A 52 2.18 -9.37 -2.62
CA ASN A 52 2.47 -9.82 -1.26
C ASN A 52 2.80 -11.32 -1.20
N MET A 53 2.08 -12.14 -1.98
CA MET A 53 2.37 -13.57 -2.06
C MET A 53 3.80 -13.84 -2.58
N PHE A 54 4.22 -13.17 -3.66
CA PHE A 54 5.56 -13.36 -4.22
C PHE A 54 6.66 -12.78 -3.34
N ILE A 55 6.43 -11.68 -2.64
CA ILE A 55 7.39 -11.12 -1.68
C ILE A 55 7.61 -12.09 -0.52
N CYS A 56 6.54 -12.62 0.07
CA CYS A 56 6.62 -13.57 1.16
C CYS A 56 7.33 -14.87 0.74
N LEU A 57 6.93 -15.41 -0.42
CA LEU A 57 7.53 -16.60 -1.02
C LEU A 57 9.02 -16.40 -1.32
N GLY A 58 9.39 -15.26 -1.95
CA GLY A 58 10.79 -14.94 -2.28
C GLY A 58 11.64 -14.78 -1.02
N ALA A 59 11.14 -14.10 0.00
CA ALA A 59 11.84 -13.96 1.26
C ALA A 59 12.06 -15.31 1.96
N ALA A 60 11.06 -16.19 1.97
CA ALA A 60 11.18 -17.55 2.49
C ALA A 60 12.22 -18.37 1.69
N MET A 61 12.19 -18.26 0.36
CA MET A 61 13.14 -18.96 -0.52
C MET A 61 14.58 -18.49 -0.28
N PHE A 62 14.84 -17.19 -0.24
CA PHE A 62 16.18 -16.66 0.04
C PHE A 62 16.67 -17.04 1.43
N THR A 63 15.79 -17.13 2.44
CA THR A 63 16.15 -17.58 3.78
C THR A 63 16.53 -19.07 3.77
N LEU A 64 15.77 -19.92 3.08
CA LEU A 64 16.08 -21.34 2.89
C LEU A 64 17.41 -21.54 2.15
N LEU A 65 17.65 -20.77 1.08
CA LEU A 65 18.90 -20.80 0.33
C LEU A 65 20.08 -20.36 1.17
N SER A 66 19.92 -19.33 2.02
CA SER A 66 20.95 -18.86 2.93
C SER A 66 21.41 -19.96 3.89
N ASP A 67 20.46 -20.68 4.44
CA ASP A 67 20.73 -21.79 5.36
C ASP A 67 21.37 -22.97 4.63
N ALA A 68 20.81 -23.40 3.51
CA ALA A 68 21.31 -24.56 2.74
C ALA A 68 22.74 -24.35 2.22
N LEU A 69 23.04 -23.18 1.63
CA LEU A 69 24.35 -22.89 1.09
C LEU A 69 25.42 -22.67 2.18
N ALA A 70 25.01 -22.17 3.35
CA ALA A 70 25.95 -22.03 4.47
C ALA A 70 26.39 -23.38 5.05
N VAL A 71 25.48 -24.33 5.16
CA VAL A 71 25.80 -25.71 5.60
C VAL A 71 26.79 -26.36 4.64
N GLU A 72 26.59 -26.21 3.32
CA GLU A 72 27.47 -26.84 2.31
C GLU A 72 28.87 -26.23 2.29
N HIS A 73 29.03 -24.93 2.58
CA HIS A 73 30.28 -24.20 2.41
C HIS A 73 30.90 -23.71 3.72
N LEU A 74 30.44 -24.17 4.88
CA LEU A 74 30.87 -23.71 6.22
C LEU A 74 30.79 -22.18 6.37
N GLY A 75 29.77 -21.57 5.76
CA GLY A 75 29.58 -20.13 5.70
C GLY A 75 28.63 -19.60 6.79
N ASP A 76 28.34 -18.30 6.69
CA ASP A 76 27.38 -17.62 7.54
C ASP A 76 25.95 -17.86 7.03
N HIS A 77 25.12 -18.50 7.85
CA HIS A 77 23.72 -18.82 7.57
C HIS A 77 22.82 -17.59 7.35
N THR A 78 23.27 -16.42 7.77
CA THR A 78 22.45 -15.20 7.70
C THR A 78 22.78 -14.29 6.51
N ARG A 79 23.88 -14.53 5.84
CA ARG A 79 24.47 -13.59 4.87
C ARG A 79 23.55 -13.29 3.67
N ILE A 80 22.93 -14.29 3.08
CA ILE A 80 22.02 -14.09 1.96
C ILE A 80 20.70 -13.53 2.48
N ALA A 81 20.19 -14.06 3.59
CA ALA A 81 18.96 -13.57 4.20
C ALA A 81 19.03 -12.10 4.60
N ALA A 82 20.18 -11.61 5.06
CA ALA A 82 20.40 -10.21 5.41
C ALA A 82 20.20 -9.25 4.22
N GLN A 83 20.41 -9.72 2.99
CA GLN A 83 20.20 -8.91 1.77
C GLN A 83 18.71 -8.73 1.40
N ILE A 84 17.81 -9.48 2.01
CA ILE A 84 16.37 -9.32 1.79
C ILE A 84 15.92 -7.92 2.24
N ILE A 85 16.40 -7.44 3.39
CA ILE A 85 16.00 -6.15 3.99
C ILE A 85 16.27 -4.97 3.05
N PRO A 86 17.52 -4.75 2.55
CA PRO A 86 17.77 -3.67 1.60
C PRO A 86 17.05 -3.87 0.27
N GLY A 87 16.92 -5.12 -0.23
CA GLY A 87 16.18 -5.42 -1.45
C GLY A 87 14.69 -5.05 -1.34
N ILE A 88 14.05 -5.37 -0.24
CA ILE A 88 12.65 -4.98 0.02
C ILE A 88 12.53 -3.47 0.25
N GLY A 89 13.54 -2.83 0.85
CA GLY A 89 13.59 -1.37 0.96
C GLY A 89 13.53 -0.68 -0.41
N PHE A 90 14.21 -1.23 -1.43
CA PHE A 90 14.14 -0.72 -2.80
C PHE A 90 12.75 -0.90 -3.42
N ILE A 91 12.11 -2.06 -3.27
CA ILE A 91 10.75 -2.31 -3.76
C ILE A 91 9.76 -1.41 -3.03
N GLY A 92 9.90 -1.24 -1.71
CA GLY A 92 9.07 -0.35 -0.90
C GLY A 92 9.18 1.10 -1.36
N ALA A 93 10.38 1.59 -1.59
CA ALA A 93 10.60 2.94 -2.14
C ALA A 93 9.93 3.11 -3.51
N GLY A 94 10.01 2.09 -4.39
CA GLY A 94 9.35 2.08 -5.68
C GLY A 94 7.81 2.07 -5.61
N SER A 95 7.23 1.67 -4.47
CA SER A 95 5.78 1.69 -4.25
C SER A 95 5.25 3.02 -3.72
N ILE A 96 6.15 3.95 -3.33
CA ILE A 96 5.80 5.29 -2.85
C ILE A 96 5.79 6.23 -4.05
N LEU A 97 4.60 6.73 -4.38
CA LEU A 97 4.40 7.61 -5.53
C LEU A 97 4.08 9.02 -5.06
N ARG A 98 4.64 9.99 -5.78
CA ARG A 98 4.26 11.39 -5.62
C ARG A 98 3.22 11.73 -6.67
N SER A 99 2.01 12.07 -6.23
CA SER A 99 0.91 12.47 -7.09
C SER A 99 0.97 13.97 -7.42
N ARG A 100 0.17 14.42 -8.40
CA ARG A 100 0.00 15.85 -8.67
C ARG A 100 -0.51 16.56 -7.41
N GLY A 101 0.14 17.67 -7.02
CA GLY A 101 -0.22 18.43 -5.81
C GLY A 101 0.58 18.05 -4.56
N ASP A 102 1.78 17.46 -4.72
CA ASP A 102 2.70 17.08 -3.63
C ASP A 102 2.17 16.00 -2.66
N LEU A 103 1.03 15.38 -2.95
CA LEU A 103 0.51 14.29 -2.13
C LEU A 103 1.37 13.02 -2.30
N ILE A 104 1.91 12.52 -1.19
CA ILE A 104 2.69 11.28 -1.17
C ILE A 104 1.75 10.11 -0.84
N THR A 105 1.65 9.15 -1.75
CA THR A 105 0.84 7.93 -1.58
C THR A 105 1.71 6.68 -1.54
N GLY A 106 1.16 5.56 -1.04
CA GLY A 106 1.87 4.28 -1.04
C GLY A 106 2.71 3.98 0.20
N ILE A 107 2.85 4.88 1.18
CA ILE A 107 3.66 4.66 2.40
C ILE A 107 3.19 3.41 3.16
N THR A 108 1.87 3.27 3.37
CA THR A 108 1.31 2.08 4.03
C THR A 108 1.56 0.81 3.23
N SER A 109 1.53 0.90 1.89
CA SER A 109 1.83 -0.24 1.02
C SER A 109 3.30 -0.65 1.12
N ALA A 110 4.23 0.32 1.14
CA ALA A 110 5.65 0.07 1.36
C ALA A 110 5.90 -0.61 2.72
N ALA A 111 5.26 -0.12 3.78
CA ALA A 111 5.34 -0.73 5.12
C ALA A 111 4.76 -2.16 5.12
N THR A 112 3.64 -2.40 4.43
CA THR A 112 3.05 -3.74 4.31
C THR A 112 4.00 -4.70 3.59
N ILE A 113 4.61 -4.28 2.48
CA ILE A 113 5.62 -5.05 1.75
C ILE A 113 6.77 -5.47 2.67
N PHE A 114 7.25 -4.55 3.51
CA PHE A 114 8.35 -4.80 4.44
C PHE A 114 7.99 -5.86 5.49
N VAL A 115 6.83 -5.76 6.12
CA VAL A 115 6.40 -6.75 7.12
C VAL A 115 6.04 -8.09 6.49
N VAL A 116 5.52 -8.13 5.27
CA VAL A 116 5.26 -9.39 4.54
C VAL A 116 6.56 -10.14 4.25
N ALA A 117 7.62 -9.42 3.87
CA ALA A 117 8.93 -10.04 3.70
C ALA A 117 9.45 -10.65 5.01
N SER A 118 9.25 -9.97 6.15
CA SER A 118 9.66 -10.51 7.46
C SER A 118 8.88 -11.78 7.83
N VAL A 119 7.59 -11.88 7.47
CA VAL A 119 6.80 -13.12 7.61
C VAL A 119 7.40 -14.23 6.77
N GLY A 120 7.77 -13.95 5.52
CA GLY A 120 8.44 -14.92 4.65
C GLY A 120 9.78 -15.40 5.24
N MET A 121 10.60 -14.47 5.75
CA MET A 121 11.85 -14.82 6.44
C MET A 121 11.61 -15.73 7.65
N ALA A 122 10.60 -15.44 8.47
CA ALA A 122 10.25 -16.25 9.63
C ALA A 122 9.83 -17.67 9.23
N VAL A 123 9.02 -17.82 8.17
CA VAL A 123 8.63 -19.14 7.63
C VAL A 123 9.84 -19.90 7.09
N GLY A 124 10.69 -19.22 6.29
CA GLY A 124 11.92 -19.79 5.76
C GLY A 124 12.87 -20.28 6.85
N GLY A 125 12.99 -19.50 7.95
CA GLY A 125 13.78 -19.85 9.13
C GLY A 125 13.12 -20.87 10.07
N GLY A 126 11.90 -21.40 9.75
CA GLY A 126 11.22 -22.40 10.56
C GLY A 126 10.43 -21.85 11.76
N LEU A 127 10.28 -20.53 11.88
CA LEU A 127 9.55 -19.85 12.97
C LEU A 127 8.04 -19.76 12.64
N TYR A 128 7.39 -20.91 12.47
CA TYR A 128 6.01 -20.97 11.94
C TYR A 128 5.00 -20.28 12.83
N LEU A 129 5.03 -20.52 14.16
CA LEU A 129 4.09 -19.91 15.10
C LEU A 129 4.25 -18.39 15.13
N THR A 130 5.49 -17.90 15.08
CA THR A 130 5.78 -16.45 15.00
C THR A 130 5.22 -15.87 13.71
N ALA A 131 5.41 -16.53 12.57
CA ALA A 131 4.90 -16.08 11.28
C ALA A 131 3.37 -16.04 11.24
N ILE A 132 2.68 -17.08 11.77
CA ILE A 132 1.22 -17.13 11.84
C ILE A 132 0.70 -16.03 12.78
N PHE A 133 1.29 -15.87 13.97
CA PHE A 133 0.91 -14.82 14.90
C PHE A 133 1.12 -13.42 14.30
N ALA A 134 2.28 -13.16 13.68
CA ALA A 134 2.56 -11.90 13.00
C ALA A 134 1.56 -11.61 11.89
N THR A 135 1.23 -12.62 11.06
CA THR A 135 0.22 -12.48 10.00
C THR A 135 -1.15 -12.10 10.58
N GLY A 136 -1.57 -12.77 11.65
CA GLY A 136 -2.81 -12.44 12.35
C GLY A 136 -2.82 -11.02 12.89
N LEU A 137 -1.73 -10.57 13.50
CA LEU A 137 -1.58 -9.21 14.02
C LEU A 137 -1.61 -8.18 12.89
N ILE A 138 -0.91 -8.43 11.79
CA ILE A 138 -0.91 -7.56 10.60
C ILE A 138 -2.34 -7.41 10.06
N LEU A 139 -3.07 -8.51 9.89
CA LEU A 139 -4.45 -8.48 9.41
C LEU A 139 -5.38 -7.71 10.35
N ILE A 140 -5.24 -7.90 11.65
CA ILE A 140 -5.99 -7.16 12.67
C ILE A 140 -5.69 -5.66 12.54
N CYS A 141 -4.41 -5.27 12.46
CA CYS A 141 -4.01 -3.88 12.30
C CYS A 141 -4.59 -3.26 11.02
N LEU A 142 -4.46 -3.94 9.87
CA LEU A 142 -4.98 -3.45 8.59
C LEU A 142 -6.51 -3.29 8.61
N PHE A 143 -7.21 -4.21 9.30
CA PHE A 143 -8.66 -4.14 9.42
C PHE A 143 -9.12 -3.05 10.40
N LEU A 144 -8.55 -2.99 11.60
CA LEU A 144 -8.95 -2.03 12.64
C LEU A 144 -8.58 -0.60 12.27
N LEU A 145 -7.34 -0.37 11.79
CA LEU A 145 -6.91 0.97 11.39
C LEU A 145 -7.69 1.46 10.18
N GLY A 146 -7.94 0.61 9.18
CA GLY A 146 -8.76 0.96 8.03
C GLY A 146 -10.17 1.39 8.43
N ARG A 147 -10.78 0.68 9.38
CA ARG A 147 -12.10 1.02 9.90
C ARG A 147 -12.10 2.31 10.75
N ALA A 148 -11.02 2.54 11.50
CA ALA A 148 -10.84 3.77 12.26
C ALA A 148 -10.67 4.99 11.33
N GLU A 149 -9.85 4.86 10.27
CA GLU A 149 -9.68 5.90 9.24
C GLU A 149 -11.02 6.30 8.61
N GLU A 150 -11.87 5.32 8.28
CA GLU A 150 -13.20 5.57 7.71
C GLU A 150 -14.14 6.24 8.73
N ARG A 151 -14.16 5.75 9.97
CA ARG A 151 -15.08 6.23 11.01
C ARG A 151 -14.77 7.66 11.48
N PHE A 152 -13.48 8.00 11.56
CA PHE A 152 -13.04 9.31 12.00
C PHE A 152 -12.87 10.31 10.85
N SER A 153 -13.21 9.92 9.62
CA SER A 153 -13.03 10.75 8.41
C SER A 153 -11.62 11.33 8.28
N LEU A 154 -10.59 10.58 8.71
CA LEU A 154 -9.20 11.02 8.71
C LEU A 154 -8.58 11.01 7.31
N LYS A 155 -9.26 10.47 6.31
CA LYS A 155 -8.78 10.48 4.93
C LYS A 155 -8.95 11.85 4.33
N LEU A 156 -7.85 12.52 4.11
CA LEU A 156 -7.78 13.64 3.19
C LEU A 156 -7.92 13.10 1.76
N ALA A 157 -8.83 13.65 1.00
CA ALA A 157 -8.99 13.36 -0.41
C ALA A 157 -8.89 14.66 -1.20
N VAL A 158 -8.23 14.61 -2.34
CA VAL A 158 -8.17 15.75 -3.25
C VAL A 158 -9.32 15.61 -4.24
N HIS A 159 -10.21 16.61 -4.26
CA HIS A 159 -11.29 16.70 -5.23
C HIS A 159 -11.11 17.92 -6.10
N THR A 160 -11.32 17.73 -7.40
CA THR A 160 -11.37 18.84 -8.35
C THR A 160 -12.78 19.41 -8.40
N TYR A 161 -12.87 20.71 -8.27
CA TYR A 161 -14.12 21.47 -8.42
C TYR A 161 -14.04 22.33 -9.67
N GLU A 162 -15.15 22.43 -10.36
CA GLU A 162 -15.34 23.35 -11.46
C GLU A 162 -16.47 24.32 -11.10
N VAL A 163 -16.18 25.61 -11.17
CA VAL A 163 -17.16 26.66 -10.96
C VAL A 163 -17.20 27.58 -12.18
N THR A 164 -18.40 28.05 -12.51
CA THR A 164 -18.62 29.01 -13.59
C THR A 164 -19.28 30.26 -13.07
N GLY A 165 -18.89 31.41 -13.60
CA GLY A 165 -19.41 32.71 -13.22
C GLY A 165 -18.97 33.80 -14.22
N LYS A 166 -19.30 35.05 -13.94
CA LYS A 166 -19.07 36.19 -14.85
C LYS A 166 -17.75 36.90 -14.59
N ASN A 167 -17.40 37.10 -13.32
CA ASN A 167 -16.25 37.91 -12.92
C ASN A 167 -15.21 37.02 -12.20
N PRO A 168 -14.02 36.85 -12.79
CA PRO A 168 -12.98 35.98 -12.19
C PRO A 168 -12.50 36.46 -10.83
N ASP A 169 -12.43 37.79 -10.60
CA ASP A 169 -11.94 38.33 -9.34
C ASP A 169 -12.94 38.10 -8.19
N GLU A 170 -14.24 38.31 -8.45
CA GLU A 170 -15.30 38.02 -7.50
C GLU A 170 -15.40 36.52 -7.19
N MET A 171 -15.26 35.67 -8.20
CA MET A 171 -15.25 34.22 -8.04
C MET A 171 -14.10 33.78 -7.12
N THR A 172 -12.89 34.29 -7.37
CA THR A 172 -11.71 33.95 -6.57
C THR A 172 -11.85 34.42 -5.12
N ALA A 173 -12.32 35.65 -4.92
CA ALA A 173 -12.55 36.19 -3.58
C ALA A 173 -13.60 35.37 -2.79
N GLU A 174 -14.69 34.99 -3.44
CA GLU A 174 -15.75 34.20 -2.82
C GLU A 174 -15.30 32.77 -2.54
N ILE A 175 -14.54 32.13 -3.42
CA ILE A 175 -13.97 30.80 -3.14
C ILE A 175 -13.05 30.87 -1.93
N ASN A 176 -12.14 31.85 -1.88
CA ASN A 176 -11.23 32.02 -0.74
C ASN A 176 -12.01 32.21 0.56
N ARG A 177 -13.08 33.02 0.56
CA ARG A 177 -13.95 33.21 1.72
C ARG A 177 -14.58 31.90 2.21
N ILE A 178 -15.05 31.07 1.27
CA ILE A 178 -15.63 29.76 1.60
C ILE A 178 -14.55 28.82 2.15
N LEU A 179 -13.36 28.81 1.54
CA LEU A 179 -12.26 27.95 1.97
C LEU A 179 -11.65 28.34 3.30
N GLU A 180 -11.66 29.63 3.67
CA GLU A 180 -11.26 30.11 5.00
C GLU A 180 -12.08 29.44 6.11
N SER A 181 -13.37 29.16 5.87
CA SER A 181 -14.25 28.50 6.84
C SER A 181 -13.83 27.07 7.18
N VAL A 182 -13.06 26.42 6.30
CA VAL A 182 -12.55 25.05 6.44
C VAL A 182 -11.02 25.01 6.58
N HIS A 183 -10.36 26.17 6.74
CA HIS A 183 -8.90 26.30 6.87
C HIS A 183 -8.13 25.63 5.74
N SER A 184 -8.65 25.70 4.52
CA SER A 184 -8.05 25.08 3.33
C SER A 184 -7.74 26.13 2.27
N MET A 185 -6.93 25.75 1.25
CA MET A 185 -6.52 26.61 0.15
C MET A 185 -6.78 25.96 -1.19
N MET A 186 -7.02 26.76 -2.23
CA MET A 186 -7.08 26.27 -3.60
C MET A 186 -5.70 25.78 -4.04
N GLN A 187 -5.68 24.61 -4.71
CA GLN A 187 -4.49 24.06 -5.36
C GLN A 187 -4.77 23.90 -6.84
N ASN A 188 -3.71 23.90 -7.66
CA ASN A 188 -3.80 23.63 -9.11
C ASN A 188 -4.87 24.44 -9.84
N VAL A 189 -4.95 25.74 -9.57
CA VAL A 189 -5.98 26.61 -10.12
C VAL A 189 -5.79 26.78 -11.62
N GLN A 190 -6.83 26.53 -12.40
CA GLN A 190 -6.87 26.71 -13.85
C GLN A 190 -8.05 27.61 -14.21
N PHE A 191 -7.76 28.59 -15.06
CA PHE A 191 -8.76 29.51 -15.58
C PHE A 191 -9.00 29.28 -17.08
N ALA A 192 -10.26 29.25 -17.48
CA ALA A 192 -10.67 29.33 -18.87
C ALA A 192 -11.68 30.46 -19.04
N VAL A 193 -11.25 31.55 -19.64
CA VAL A 193 -12.08 32.74 -19.83
C VAL A 193 -12.62 32.74 -21.25
N THR A 194 -13.95 32.83 -21.36
CA THR A 194 -14.69 32.99 -22.63
C THR A 194 -15.41 34.35 -22.59
N ARG A 195 -15.83 34.88 -23.74
CA ARG A 195 -16.50 36.22 -23.81
C ARG A 195 -17.79 36.35 -22.93
N GLN A 196 -18.39 35.25 -22.53
CA GLN A 196 -19.66 35.25 -21.77
C GLN A 196 -19.54 34.66 -20.38
N HIS A 197 -18.59 33.74 -20.13
CA HIS A 197 -18.43 33.04 -18.85
C HIS A 197 -16.96 32.77 -18.55
N THR A 198 -16.63 32.85 -17.29
CA THR A 198 -15.34 32.40 -16.75
C THR A 198 -15.55 31.04 -16.08
N ARG A 199 -14.74 30.07 -16.45
CA ARG A 199 -14.65 28.76 -15.81
C ARG A 199 -13.38 28.73 -14.98
N LEU A 200 -13.49 28.34 -13.73
CA LEU A 200 -12.38 28.15 -12.81
C LEU A 200 -12.42 26.73 -12.30
N GLN A 201 -11.32 26.00 -12.47
CA GLN A 201 -11.09 24.69 -11.89
C GLN A 201 -10.03 24.78 -10.81
N PHE A 202 -10.24 24.13 -9.69
CA PHE A 202 -9.28 24.05 -8.60
C PHE A 202 -9.39 22.72 -7.87
N ASP A 203 -8.28 22.29 -7.30
CA ASP A 203 -8.20 21.14 -6.43
C ASP A 203 -8.32 21.57 -4.98
N LEU A 204 -9.06 20.79 -4.20
CA LEU A 204 -9.22 20.97 -2.78
C LEU A 204 -8.87 19.69 -2.05
N GLU A 205 -7.90 19.79 -1.14
CA GLU A 205 -7.58 18.74 -0.20
C GLU A 205 -8.38 18.95 1.09
N GLY A 206 -9.10 17.94 1.51
CA GLY A 206 -9.90 18.00 2.74
C GLY A 206 -10.59 16.69 3.05
N THR A 207 -11.14 16.61 4.26
CA THR A 207 -11.99 15.50 4.69
C THR A 207 -13.33 15.53 3.95
N HIS A 208 -14.01 14.40 3.89
CA HIS A 208 -15.31 14.30 3.21
C HIS A 208 -16.35 15.31 3.75
N LYS A 209 -16.27 15.63 5.05
CA LYS A 209 -17.14 16.63 5.71
C LYS A 209 -16.82 18.06 5.25
N GLU A 210 -15.54 18.42 5.20
CA GLU A 210 -15.08 19.73 4.72
C GLU A 210 -15.45 19.95 3.26
N GLN A 211 -15.22 18.94 2.42
CA GLN A 211 -15.60 18.99 1.01
C GLN A 211 -17.10 19.16 0.81
N GLY A 212 -17.93 18.49 1.63
CA GLY A 212 -19.37 18.69 1.62
C GLY A 212 -19.76 20.12 2.01
N THR A 213 -19.08 20.71 3.00
CA THR A 213 -19.30 22.09 3.43
C THR A 213 -18.94 23.09 2.33
N VAL A 214 -17.78 22.90 1.69
CA VAL A 214 -17.33 23.75 0.57
C VAL A 214 -18.27 23.65 -0.62
N LEU A 215 -18.66 22.44 -1.04
CA LEU A 215 -19.59 22.26 -2.15
C LEU A 215 -20.94 22.93 -1.91
N ASN A 216 -21.45 22.82 -0.69
CA ASN A 216 -22.70 23.51 -0.31
C ASN A 216 -22.53 25.02 -0.32
N GLY A 217 -21.41 25.55 0.18
CA GLY A 217 -21.10 26.98 0.14
C GLY A 217 -21.01 27.51 -1.30
N LEU A 218 -20.30 26.77 -2.19
CA LEU A 218 -20.20 27.12 -3.60
C LEU A 218 -21.57 27.14 -4.29
N ARG A 219 -22.44 26.17 -4.02
CA ARG A 219 -23.78 26.09 -4.62
C ARG A 219 -24.76 27.13 -4.11
N GLN A 220 -24.59 27.60 -2.88
CA GLN A 220 -25.44 28.61 -2.28
C GLN A 220 -25.02 30.04 -2.61
N SER A 221 -23.81 30.25 -3.06
CA SER A 221 -23.31 31.57 -3.39
C SER A 221 -23.90 32.09 -4.70
N PRO A 222 -24.43 33.32 -4.71
CA PRO A 222 -24.98 33.94 -5.93
C PRO A 222 -23.92 34.35 -6.95
N VAL A 223 -22.66 34.27 -6.62
CA VAL A 223 -21.52 34.60 -7.50
C VAL A 223 -21.32 33.54 -8.57
N PHE A 224 -21.71 32.28 -8.30
CA PHE A 224 -21.53 31.18 -9.21
C PHE A 224 -22.83 30.82 -9.94
N GLU A 225 -22.73 30.65 -11.26
CA GLU A 225 -23.83 30.13 -12.06
C GLU A 225 -23.94 28.61 -11.95
N SER A 226 -22.79 27.94 -11.77
CA SER A 226 -22.71 26.49 -11.55
C SER A 226 -21.49 26.11 -10.70
N ALA A 227 -21.66 25.10 -9.84
CA ALA A 227 -20.60 24.49 -9.07
C ALA A 227 -20.72 22.96 -9.12
N ILE A 228 -19.76 22.31 -9.77
CA ILE A 228 -19.78 20.88 -10.07
C ILE A 228 -18.51 20.23 -9.52
N PRO A 229 -18.61 19.17 -8.71
CA PRO A 229 -17.47 18.35 -8.39
C PRO A 229 -17.15 17.46 -9.58
N LEU A 230 -15.93 17.50 -10.08
CA LEU A 230 -15.46 16.62 -11.16
C LEU A 230 -15.01 15.23 -10.64
N GLY A 231 -15.08 15.04 -9.33
CA GLY A 231 -14.72 13.79 -8.66
C GLY A 231 -13.33 13.86 -7.99
N PRO A 232 -12.96 12.76 -7.32
CA PRO A 232 -11.62 12.65 -6.76
C PRO A 232 -10.59 12.70 -7.88
N VAL A 233 -9.47 13.38 -7.65
CA VAL A 233 -8.33 13.33 -8.59
C VAL A 233 -7.95 11.86 -8.74
N GLN A 234 -8.24 11.28 -9.92
CA GLN A 234 -7.83 9.92 -10.22
C GLN A 234 -6.30 9.94 -10.33
N THR A 235 -5.65 9.36 -9.36
CA THR A 235 -4.24 9.00 -9.44
C THR A 235 -4.16 7.74 -10.29
N GLU A 236 -3.91 7.91 -11.60
CA GLU A 236 -3.46 6.82 -12.47
C GLU A 236 -2.08 6.31 -12.05
#